data_2bfeb8cbcf10d8c965fbc4f29fc2ebd1
#
_entry.id   2bfeb8cbcf10d8c965fbc4f29fc2ebd1
#
_cell.length_a   1.000
_cell.length_b   1.000
_cell.length_c   1.000
_cell.angle_alpha   90.00
_cell.angle_beta   90.00
_cell.angle_gamma   90.00
#
_symmetry.space_group_name_H-M   'P 1'
#
loop_
_entity.id
_entity.type
_entity.pdbx_description
1 polymer ?
#
loop_
_entity_poly.entity_id
_entity_poly.type
_entity_poly.pdbx_seq_one_letter_code
_entity_poly.pdbx_strand_id
1 'polypeptide(L)'
;MICPNCNNICNPQDHFCYRCGTDLTQDSHKPAKKGTHWIPALIMAVLAVIGTVLFFLLPSSPSDSPDMPAKEIAWFRVEDGTLYFLKEYYSGSEELVIPRTVDGQIVTALSDGCFQDCSAITTVILPDTLKTIGASAFENCSSLRGMNIPESVTVIGPRAFYDCFNLEAIHLTNSVTKIGFDAFAGCNELFYIFFSGSHSQWESLYSGFINIYTGVVCDDGTFYQGGKPY
;
A
#
# COMPACT_ATOMS: atom_id res chain seq x y z
N MET A 1 -3.73 22.27 -28.61
CA MET A 1 -4.68 21.47 -29.41
C MET A 1 -5.70 20.80 -28.51
N ILE A 2 -6.81 20.30 -29.05
CA ILE A 2 -7.78 19.54 -28.24
C ILE A 2 -7.58 18.06 -28.55
N CYS A 3 -7.47 17.24 -27.53
CA CYS A 3 -7.34 15.79 -27.69
C CYS A 3 -8.60 15.18 -28.34
N PRO A 4 -8.46 14.43 -29.44
CA PRO A 4 -9.61 13.89 -30.17
C PRO A 4 -10.34 12.76 -29.41
N ASN A 5 -9.73 12.19 -28.38
CA ASN A 5 -10.30 11.09 -27.62
C ASN A 5 -11.03 11.54 -26.33
N CYS A 6 -10.51 12.52 -25.61
CA CYS A 6 -11.08 12.92 -24.31
C CYS A 6 -11.44 14.41 -24.21
N ASN A 7 -11.34 15.17 -25.32
CA ASN A 7 -11.62 16.61 -25.43
C ASN A 7 -10.79 17.50 -24.45
N ASN A 8 -9.70 16.97 -23.90
CA ASN A 8 -8.81 17.76 -23.04
C ASN A 8 -7.95 18.73 -23.85
N ILE A 9 -7.66 19.92 -23.30
CA ILE A 9 -6.76 20.88 -23.93
C ILE A 9 -5.32 20.43 -23.67
N CYS A 10 -4.57 20.15 -24.73
CA CYS A 10 -3.18 19.75 -24.70
C CYS A 10 -2.28 20.85 -25.29
N ASN A 11 -1.01 20.92 -24.85
CA ASN A 11 -0.06 21.83 -25.46
C ASN A 11 0.18 21.38 -26.92
N PRO A 12 0.33 22.31 -27.90
CA PRO A 12 0.63 21.96 -29.28
C PRO A 12 1.95 21.17 -29.49
N GLN A 13 2.84 21.18 -28.49
CA GLN A 13 4.11 20.46 -28.52
C GLN A 13 4.06 19.08 -27.84
N ASP A 14 2.94 18.73 -27.21
CA ASP A 14 2.80 17.43 -26.58
C ASP A 14 2.61 16.34 -27.65
N HIS A 15 3.40 15.28 -27.53
CA HIS A 15 3.27 14.10 -28.40
C HIS A 15 2.11 13.17 -27.96
N PHE A 16 1.73 13.24 -26.68
CA PHE A 16 0.66 12.44 -26.11
C PHE A 16 -0.23 13.31 -25.23
N CYS A 17 -1.54 12.98 -25.21
CA CYS A 17 -2.47 13.58 -24.27
C CYS A 17 -2.18 13.09 -22.85
N TYR A 18 -1.81 13.98 -21.93
CA TYR A 18 -1.48 13.63 -20.55
C TYR A 18 -2.68 13.05 -19.77
N ARG A 19 -3.91 13.28 -20.25
CA ARG A 19 -5.12 12.80 -19.58
C ARG A 19 -5.54 11.39 -19.98
N CYS A 20 -5.33 10.99 -21.23
CA CYS A 20 -5.83 9.73 -21.76
C CYS A 20 -4.77 8.92 -22.55
N GLY A 21 -3.52 9.40 -22.62
CA GLY A 21 -2.43 8.73 -23.33
C GLY A 21 -2.54 8.70 -24.86
N THR A 22 -3.54 9.40 -25.44
CA THR A 22 -3.72 9.40 -26.92
C THR A 22 -2.54 10.09 -27.59
N ASP A 23 -1.95 9.42 -28.60
CA ASP A 23 -0.90 9.99 -29.45
C ASP A 23 -1.48 11.15 -30.28
N LEU A 24 -0.90 12.34 -30.12
CA LEU A 24 -1.31 13.59 -30.76
C LEU A 24 -0.50 13.89 -32.02
N THR A 25 0.45 13.03 -32.38
CA THR A 25 1.34 13.19 -33.54
C THR A 25 0.75 12.62 -34.81
N GLN A 26 -0.34 11.83 -34.73
CA GLN A 26 -0.98 11.23 -35.89
C GLN A 26 -2.02 12.17 -36.48
N ASP A 27 -1.81 12.55 -37.73
CA ASP A 27 -2.70 13.37 -38.53
C ASP A 27 -4.15 12.84 -38.53
N SER A 28 -5.09 13.71 -38.25
CA SER A 28 -6.51 13.46 -38.07
C SER A 28 -7.25 13.23 -39.40
N HIS A 29 -6.93 12.16 -40.15
CA HIS A 29 -7.72 11.76 -41.35
C HIS A 29 -7.85 10.22 -41.48
N LYS A 30 -8.39 9.54 -40.46
CA LYS A 30 -9.08 8.24 -40.67
C LYS A 30 -10.22 8.11 -39.65
N PRO A 31 -11.45 7.70 -40.12
CA PRO A 31 -12.55 7.47 -39.20
C PRO A 31 -12.17 6.28 -38.31
N ALA A 32 -12.22 6.47 -37.01
CA ALA A 32 -11.92 5.47 -36.00
C ALA A 32 -12.86 4.27 -36.19
N LYS A 33 -12.34 3.15 -36.65
CA LYS A 33 -12.94 1.85 -36.36
C LYS A 33 -12.96 1.71 -34.85
N LYS A 34 -14.16 1.50 -34.28
CA LYS A 34 -14.35 1.08 -32.89
C LYS A 34 -13.60 -0.23 -32.67
N GLY A 35 -12.34 -0.16 -32.38
CA GLY A 35 -11.48 -1.26 -32.00
C GLY A 35 -11.15 -1.10 -30.53
N THR A 36 -11.56 -2.05 -29.78
CA THR A 36 -11.34 -2.35 -28.37
C THR A 36 -9.89 -2.16 -27.92
N HIS A 37 -9.44 -0.91 -27.71
CA HIS A 37 -8.14 -0.59 -27.09
C HIS A 37 -8.26 -0.21 -25.61
N TRP A 38 -9.21 -0.85 -24.94
CA TRP A 38 -9.33 -0.78 -23.46
C TRP A 38 -8.52 -1.90 -22.78
N ILE A 39 -7.85 -2.74 -23.56
CA ILE A 39 -7.24 -3.96 -23.06
C ILE A 39 -6.00 -3.72 -22.18
N PRO A 40 -5.09 -2.74 -22.38
CA PRO A 40 -3.94 -2.63 -21.49
C PRO A 40 -4.30 -2.05 -20.11
N ALA A 41 -5.17 -1.04 -20.05
CA ALA A 41 -5.59 -0.48 -18.76
C ALA A 41 -6.55 -1.41 -18.02
N LEU A 42 -7.42 -2.13 -18.76
CA LEU A 42 -8.29 -3.16 -18.19
C LEU A 42 -7.49 -4.40 -17.76
N ILE A 43 -6.45 -4.79 -18.50
CA ILE A 43 -5.59 -5.91 -18.11
C ILE A 43 -4.76 -5.56 -16.88
N MET A 44 -4.24 -4.34 -16.77
CA MET A 44 -3.56 -3.90 -15.55
C MET A 44 -4.53 -3.72 -14.39
N ALA A 45 -5.73 -3.18 -14.62
CA ALA A 45 -6.78 -3.13 -13.60
C ALA A 45 -7.32 -4.53 -13.25
N VAL A 46 -7.42 -5.45 -14.22
CA VAL A 46 -7.83 -6.84 -13.97
C VAL A 46 -6.71 -7.65 -13.33
N LEU A 47 -5.43 -7.41 -13.64
CA LEU A 47 -4.31 -8.04 -12.93
C LEU A 47 -4.12 -7.45 -11.53
N ALA A 48 -4.35 -6.15 -11.33
CA ALA A 48 -4.42 -5.54 -10.01
C ALA A 48 -5.63 -6.09 -9.22
N VAL A 49 -6.79 -6.24 -9.87
CA VAL A 49 -7.99 -6.83 -9.26
C VAL A 49 -7.84 -8.34 -9.06
N ILE A 50 -7.18 -9.09 -9.94
CA ILE A 50 -6.90 -10.52 -9.74
C ILE A 50 -5.84 -10.71 -8.66
N GLY A 51 -4.81 -9.88 -8.60
CA GLY A 51 -3.86 -9.85 -7.49
C GLY A 51 -4.53 -9.49 -6.17
N THR A 52 -5.40 -8.48 -6.17
CA THR A 52 -6.19 -8.08 -5.00
C THR A 52 -7.29 -9.10 -4.68
N VAL A 53 -7.94 -9.71 -5.67
CA VAL A 53 -8.97 -10.75 -5.43
C VAL A 53 -8.34 -12.04 -4.92
N LEU A 54 -7.15 -12.43 -5.37
CA LEU A 54 -6.43 -13.55 -4.76
C LEU A 54 -5.96 -13.23 -3.34
N PHE A 55 -5.64 -11.96 -3.07
CA PHE A 55 -5.31 -11.46 -1.73
C PHE A 55 -6.56 -11.28 -0.84
N PHE A 56 -7.73 -10.95 -1.44
CA PHE A 56 -9.03 -10.87 -0.75
C PHE A 56 -9.72 -12.23 -0.55
N LEU A 57 -9.26 -13.30 -1.23
CA LEU A 57 -9.77 -14.65 -0.97
C LEU A 57 -9.07 -15.32 0.22
N LEU A 58 -8.12 -14.66 0.85
CA LEU A 58 -7.69 -15.03 2.19
C LEU A 58 -8.83 -14.69 3.17
N PRO A 59 -9.19 -15.58 4.08
CA PRO A 59 -10.34 -15.37 4.95
C PRO A 59 -10.15 -14.13 5.80
N SER A 60 -10.92 -13.08 5.50
CA SER A 60 -10.99 -11.84 6.27
C SER A 60 -11.90 -11.95 7.48
N SER A 61 -12.03 -13.14 8.07
CA SER A 61 -12.76 -13.37 9.31
C SER A 61 -11.82 -13.27 10.50
N PRO A 62 -11.94 -12.24 11.32
CA PRO A 62 -11.05 -12.02 12.46
C PRO A 62 -11.18 -13.06 13.58
N SER A 63 -12.14 -14.00 13.49
CA SER A 63 -12.37 -15.00 14.53
C SER A 63 -11.51 -16.25 14.45
N ASP A 64 -10.79 -16.46 13.33
CA ASP A 64 -10.02 -17.66 13.06
C ASP A 64 -8.56 -17.34 12.65
N SER A 65 -7.88 -16.43 13.38
CA SER A 65 -6.42 -16.43 13.30
C SER A 65 -5.96 -17.79 13.81
N PRO A 66 -5.34 -18.64 12.98
CA PRO A 66 -4.87 -19.93 13.46
C PRO A 66 -3.95 -19.68 14.64
N ASP A 67 -4.17 -20.44 15.74
CA ASP A 67 -3.19 -20.47 16.82
C ASP A 67 -1.84 -20.82 16.22
N MET A 68 -0.92 -19.85 16.23
CA MET A 68 0.41 -20.06 15.65
C MET A 68 1.10 -21.21 16.39
N PRO A 69 1.82 -22.08 15.68
CA PRO A 69 2.59 -23.13 16.33
C PRO A 69 3.56 -22.49 17.34
N ALA A 70 3.67 -23.09 18.52
CA ALA A 70 4.47 -22.56 19.64
C ALA A 70 5.92 -22.17 19.27
N LYS A 71 6.47 -22.77 18.19
CA LYS A 71 7.79 -22.44 17.66
C LYS A 71 7.85 -21.05 17.00
N GLU A 72 6.76 -20.57 16.43
CA GLU A 72 6.69 -19.26 15.75
C GLU A 72 6.41 -18.13 16.74
N ILE A 73 5.78 -18.41 17.88
CA ILE A 73 5.57 -17.44 18.97
C ILE A 73 6.91 -17.04 19.62
N ALA A 74 7.92 -17.90 19.58
CA ALA A 74 9.24 -17.61 20.15
C ALA A 74 9.96 -16.42 19.49
N TRP A 75 9.49 -15.94 18.33
CA TRP A 75 10.04 -14.75 17.65
C TRP A 75 9.50 -13.44 18.20
N PHE A 76 8.49 -13.50 19.04
CA PHE A 76 7.78 -12.33 19.55
C PHE A 76 7.86 -12.22 21.06
N ARG A 77 7.96 -11.00 21.53
CA ARG A 77 7.77 -10.61 22.91
C ARG A 77 6.77 -9.46 22.95
N VAL A 78 5.86 -9.47 23.90
CA VAL A 78 4.90 -8.37 24.12
C VAL A 78 5.12 -7.78 25.48
N GLU A 79 5.22 -6.45 25.56
CA GLU A 79 5.28 -5.68 26.79
C GLU A 79 4.27 -4.53 26.68
N ASP A 80 3.36 -4.44 27.63
CA ASP A 80 2.30 -3.42 27.65
C ASP A 80 1.54 -3.28 26.31
N GLY A 81 1.24 -4.43 25.66
CA GLY A 81 0.57 -4.48 24.37
C GLY A 81 1.44 -4.16 23.17
N THR A 82 2.71 -3.82 23.37
CA THR A 82 3.68 -3.53 22.30
C THR A 82 4.45 -4.79 21.94
N LEU A 83 4.42 -5.17 20.67
CA LEU A 83 5.13 -6.31 20.14
C LEU A 83 6.55 -5.92 19.74
N TYR A 84 7.50 -6.72 20.19
CA TYR A 84 8.91 -6.69 19.81
C TYR A 84 9.26 -7.96 19.05
N PHE A 85 9.96 -7.81 17.92
CA PHE A 85 10.41 -8.93 17.10
C PHE A 85 11.85 -9.32 17.46
N LEU A 86 12.03 -10.59 17.77
CA LEU A 86 13.31 -11.17 18.15
C LEU A 86 13.99 -11.76 16.90
N LYS A 87 14.61 -10.88 16.11
CA LYS A 87 15.18 -11.19 14.79
C LYS A 87 16.16 -12.35 14.79
N GLU A 88 16.89 -12.54 15.89
CA GLU A 88 17.87 -13.62 16.08
C GLU A 88 17.25 -15.02 16.07
N TYR A 89 15.96 -15.14 16.36
CA TYR A 89 15.24 -16.42 16.35
C TYR A 89 14.47 -16.68 15.05
N TYR A 90 14.41 -15.68 14.18
CA TYR A 90 13.63 -15.76 12.94
C TYR A 90 14.31 -16.62 11.88
N SER A 91 13.62 -17.65 11.40
CA SER A 91 14.15 -18.60 10.43
C SER A 91 14.05 -18.15 8.97
N GLY A 92 13.54 -16.93 8.72
CA GLY A 92 13.47 -16.36 7.37
C GLY A 92 12.27 -16.83 6.53
N SER A 93 11.10 -17.01 7.13
CA SER A 93 9.86 -17.24 6.37
C SER A 93 9.52 -16.02 5.51
N GLU A 94 9.07 -16.27 4.27
CA GLU A 94 8.60 -15.18 3.37
C GLU A 94 7.28 -14.57 3.83
N GLU A 95 6.45 -15.35 4.52
CA GLU A 95 5.18 -14.94 5.09
C GLU A 95 5.29 -14.81 6.60
N LEU A 96 4.90 -13.66 7.13
CA LEU A 96 4.90 -13.35 8.55
C LEU A 96 3.47 -13.10 9.04
N VAL A 97 2.96 -13.94 9.92
CA VAL A 97 1.69 -13.73 10.59
C VAL A 97 1.96 -13.17 11.98
N ILE A 98 1.39 -12.01 12.30
CA ILE A 98 1.50 -11.41 13.62
C ILE A 98 0.29 -11.86 14.44
N PRO A 99 0.50 -12.57 15.58
CA PRO A 99 -0.61 -13.08 16.36
C PRO A 99 -1.35 -11.98 17.11
N ARG A 100 -2.63 -12.24 17.43
CA ARG A 100 -3.43 -11.32 18.28
C ARG A 100 -2.94 -11.24 19.72
N THR A 101 -2.34 -12.34 20.19
CA THR A 101 -1.82 -12.46 21.56
C THR A 101 -0.50 -13.22 21.57
N VAL A 102 0.40 -12.82 22.46
CA VAL A 102 1.65 -13.52 22.77
C VAL A 102 1.70 -13.66 24.29
N ASP A 103 1.87 -14.88 24.79
CA ASP A 103 1.89 -15.19 26.23
C ASP A 103 0.68 -14.60 27.00
N GLY A 104 -0.50 -14.61 26.35
CA GLY A 104 -1.75 -14.08 26.91
C GLY A 104 -1.90 -12.56 26.88
N GLN A 105 -0.90 -11.84 26.40
CA GLN A 105 -0.95 -10.37 26.21
C GLN A 105 -1.45 -10.03 24.82
N ILE A 106 -2.43 -9.12 24.71
CA ILE A 106 -2.99 -8.66 23.43
C ILE A 106 -1.99 -7.75 22.73
N VAL A 107 -1.75 -8.01 21.44
CA VAL A 107 -0.90 -7.16 20.59
C VAL A 107 -1.73 -5.96 20.11
N THR A 108 -1.35 -4.77 20.53
CA THR A 108 -1.99 -3.51 20.17
C THR A 108 -1.07 -2.54 19.44
N ALA A 109 0.24 -2.74 19.52
CA ALA A 109 1.23 -1.91 18.84
C ALA A 109 2.41 -2.73 18.33
N LEU A 110 3.01 -2.33 17.22
CA LEU A 110 4.35 -2.73 16.82
C LEU A 110 5.34 -1.71 17.38
N SER A 111 6.44 -2.20 17.97
CA SER A 111 7.51 -1.33 18.45
C SER A 111 8.18 -0.54 17.33
N ASP A 112 8.88 0.53 17.66
CA ASP A 112 9.74 1.22 16.72
C ASP A 112 10.83 0.26 16.21
N GLY A 113 11.06 0.26 14.86
CA GLY A 113 11.99 -0.64 14.20
C GLY A 113 11.65 -2.12 14.32
N CYS A 114 10.42 -2.50 14.65
CA CYS A 114 10.01 -3.87 14.97
C CYS A 114 10.55 -4.90 13.96
N PHE A 115 10.34 -4.65 12.66
CA PHE A 115 10.78 -5.52 11.56
C PHE A 115 11.81 -4.83 10.65
N GLN A 116 12.49 -3.82 11.16
CA GLN A 116 13.50 -3.09 10.39
C GLN A 116 14.55 -4.04 9.79
N ASP A 117 14.91 -3.83 8.52
CA ASP A 117 15.89 -4.62 7.75
C ASP A 117 15.50 -6.11 7.57
N CYS A 118 14.21 -6.46 7.69
CA CYS A 118 13.72 -7.81 7.43
C CYS A 118 13.49 -8.02 5.93
N SER A 119 14.56 -8.12 5.16
CA SER A 119 14.53 -8.20 3.69
C SER A 119 13.98 -9.53 3.13
N ALA A 120 13.79 -10.56 3.96
CA ALA A 120 13.23 -11.84 3.53
C ALA A 120 11.69 -11.85 3.51
N ILE A 121 11.04 -10.94 4.23
CA ILE A 121 9.58 -10.91 4.37
C ILE A 121 8.95 -10.35 3.11
N THR A 122 8.07 -11.14 2.47
CA THR A 122 7.31 -10.72 1.27
C THR A 122 5.87 -10.34 1.59
N THR A 123 5.30 -10.95 2.64
CA THR A 123 3.91 -10.75 3.06
C THR A 123 3.83 -10.67 4.58
N VAL A 124 3.02 -9.73 5.08
CA VAL A 124 2.73 -9.61 6.52
C VAL A 124 1.22 -9.57 6.73
N ILE A 125 0.75 -10.41 7.66
CA ILE A 125 -0.63 -10.42 8.12
C ILE A 125 -0.67 -9.79 9.51
N LEU A 126 -1.38 -8.66 9.61
CA LEU A 126 -1.53 -7.89 10.85
C LEU A 126 -2.79 -8.32 11.61
N PRO A 127 -2.78 -8.39 12.95
CA PRO A 127 -3.95 -8.71 13.74
C PRO A 127 -4.93 -7.53 13.80
N ASP A 128 -6.22 -7.83 13.90
CA ASP A 128 -7.30 -6.85 14.03
C ASP A 128 -7.36 -6.14 15.41
N THR A 129 -6.47 -6.49 16.31
CA THR A 129 -6.27 -5.82 17.60
C THR A 129 -5.28 -4.66 17.52
N LEU A 130 -4.49 -4.58 16.41
CA LEU A 130 -3.42 -3.62 16.25
C LEU A 130 -3.96 -2.18 16.12
N LYS A 131 -3.43 -1.25 16.90
CA LYS A 131 -3.78 0.18 16.90
C LYS A 131 -2.68 1.06 16.31
N THR A 132 -1.42 0.66 16.52
CA THR A 132 -0.27 1.48 16.16
C THR A 132 0.80 0.66 15.45
N ILE A 133 1.29 1.18 14.35
CA ILE A 133 2.52 0.73 13.69
C ILE A 133 3.60 1.74 14.08
N GLY A 134 4.65 1.29 14.76
CA GLY A 134 5.72 2.12 15.27
C GLY A 134 6.56 2.82 14.20
N ALA A 135 7.42 3.74 14.61
CA ALA A 135 8.36 4.40 13.70
C ALA A 135 9.32 3.36 13.09
N SER A 136 9.60 3.47 11.79
CA SER A 136 10.52 2.56 11.09
C SER A 136 10.15 1.07 11.23
N ALA A 137 8.92 0.72 11.57
CA ALA A 137 8.54 -0.65 11.91
C ALA A 137 8.83 -1.66 10.79
N PHE A 138 8.72 -1.27 9.52
CA PHE A 138 9.03 -2.07 8.33
C PHE A 138 10.09 -1.39 7.45
N GLU A 139 10.91 -0.49 8.01
CA GLU A 139 11.96 0.19 7.25
C GLU A 139 12.93 -0.84 6.65
N ASN A 140 13.30 -0.67 5.35
CA ASN A 140 14.15 -1.59 4.59
C ASN A 140 13.61 -3.05 4.47
N CYS A 141 12.31 -3.28 4.61
CA CYS A 141 11.68 -4.54 4.22
C CYS A 141 11.62 -4.63 2.69
N SER A 142 12.78 -4.81 2.06
CA SER A 142 12.96 -4.64 0.61
C SER A 142 12.20 -5.65 -0.25
N SER A 143 11.79 -6.81 0.28
CA SER A 143 10.99 -7.80 -0.43
C SER A 143 9.50 -7.72 -0.18
N LEU A 144 9.05 -6.85 0.73
CA LEU A 144 7.62 -6.67 1.04
C LEU A 144 6.88 -6.14 -0.19
N ARG A 145 5.85 -6.88 -0.66
CA ARG A 145 5.12 -6.55 -1.89
C ARG A 145 3.81 -5.82 -1.67
N GLY A 146 3.12 -6.14 -0.61
CA GLY A 146 1.83 -5.50 -0.30
C GLY A 146 1.42 -5.73 1.14
N MET A 147 0.51 -4.88 1.63
CA MET A 147 -0.01 -4.99 2.98
C MET A 147 -1.43 -4.43 3.07
N ASN A 148 -2.28 -5.13 3.81
CA ASN A 148 -3.56 -4.63 4.25
C ASN A 148 -3.43 -4.11 5.69
N ILE A 149 -3.74 -2.85 5.88
CA ILE A 149 -3.79 -2.24 7.21
C ILE A 149 -5.19 -2.47 7.79
N PRO A 150 -5.34 -3.18 8.94
CA PRO A 150 -6.65 -3.45 9.52
C PRO A 150 -7.37 -2.18 9.96
N GLU A 151 -8.71 -2.24 10.02
CA GLU A 151 -9.56 -1.13 10.48
C GLU A 151 -9.28 -0.68 11.93
N SER A 152 -8.63 -1.52 12.70
CA SER A 152 -8.23 -1.21 14.06
C SER A 152 -7.07 -0.21 14.14
N VAL A 153 -6.23 -0.09 13.08
CA VAL A 153 -5.07 0.78 13.07
C VAL A 153 -5.46 2.24 12.91
N THR A 154 -4.98 3.07 13.81
CA THR A 154 -5.24 4.51 13.82
C THR A 154 -3.98 5.35 13.58
N VAL A 155 -2.79 4.79 13.83
CA VAL A 155 -1.52 5.51 13.72
C VAL A 155 -0.48 4.67 12.96
N ILE A 156 0.14 5.29 11.96
CA ILE A 156 1.32 4.80 11.26
C ILE A 156 2.47 5.76 11.58
N GLY A 157 3.54 5.25 12.16
CA GLY A 157 4.70 6.02 12.59
C GLY A 157 5.54 6.60 11.45
N PRO A 158 6.44 7.54 11.75
CA PRO A 158 7.37 8.07 10.76
C PRO A 158 8.25 6.95 10.19
N ARG A 159 8.51 7.02 8.89
CA ARG A 159 9.34 6.05 8.16
C ARG A 159 8.89 4.58 8.30
N ALA A 160 7.64 4.34 8.67
CA ALA A 160 7.14 2.98 8.96
C ALA A 160 7.39 1.98 7.82
N PHE A 161 7.36 2.43 6.55
CA PHE A 161 7.62 1.64 5.34
C PHE A 161 8.73 2.27 4.48
N TYR A 162 9.64 3.03 5.11
CA TYR A 162 10.71 3.69 4.40
C TYR A 162 11.61 2.66 3.70
N ASP A 163 11.98 2.92 2.43
CA ASP A 163 12.81 2.03 1.59
C ASP A 163 12.26 0.59 1.44
N CYS A 164 10.94 0.40 1.50
CA CYS A 164 10.30 -0.84 1.06
C CYS A 164 10.25 -0.86 -0.47
N PHE A 165 11.38 -1.13 -1.13
CA PHE A 165 11.56 -0.93 -2.57
C PHE A 165 10.57 -1.67 -3.45
N ASN A 166 10.17 -2.90 -3.08
CA ASN A 166 9.25 -3.74 -3.84
C ASN A 166 7.79 -3.66 -3.36
N LEU A 167 7.46 -2.72 -2.47
CA LEU A 167 6.08 -2.51 -2.05
C LEU A 167 5.27 -1.95 -3.22
N GLU A 168 4.36 -2.76 -3.77
CA GLU A 168 3.57 -2.45 -4.97
C GLU A 168 2.24 -1.75 -4.64
N ALA A 169 1.60 -2.18 -3.56
CA ALA A 169 0.33 -1.63 -3.11
C ALA A 169 0.16 -1.70 -1.59
N ILE A 170 -0.58 -0.75 -1.03
CA ILE A 170 -1.00 -0.76 0.35
C ILE A 170 -2.47 -0.35 0.46
N HIS A 171 -3.23 -1.07 1.30
CA HIS A 171 -4.62 -0.74 1.61
C HIS A 171 -4.69 -0.10 2.98
N LEU A 172 -5.19 1.12 3.02
CA LEU A 172 -5.40 1.93 4.22
C LEU A 172 -6.89 2.15 4.44
N THR A 173 -7.32 1.99 5.67
CA THR A 173 -8.71 2.27 6.04
C THR A 173 -8.86 3.72 6.54
N ASN A 174 -10.09 4.23 6.53
CA ASN A 174 -10.40 5.57 7.02
C ASN A 174 -10.29 5.71 8.56
N SER A 175 -10.01 4.62 9.26
CA SER A 175 -9.67 4.63 10.69
C SER A 175 -8.28 5.21 10.97
N VAL A 176 -7.38 5.20 9.98
CA VAL A 176 -6.06 5.82 10.10
C VAL A 176 -6.22 7.33 10.21
N THR A 177 -5.81 7.89 11.35
CA THR A 177 -5.91 9.33 11.66
C THR A 177 -4.55 10.04 11.62
N LYS A 178 -3.46 9.28 11.56
CA LYS A 178 -2.11 9.84 11.50
C LYS A 178 -1.17 8.94 10.71
N ILE A 179 -0.50 9.53 9.73
CA ILE A 179 0.63 8.94 9.02
C ILE A 179 1.85 9.83 9.28
N GLY A 180 2.92 9.21 9.77
CA GLY A 180 4.15 9.92 10.11
C GLY A 180 4.92 10.37 8.87
N PHE A 181 5.84 11.31 9.08
CA PHE A 181 6.68 11.86 8.02
C PHE A 181 7.49 10.73 7.34
N ASP A 182 7.59 10.80 6.02
CA ASP A 182 8.32 9.84 5.18
C ASP A 182 7.90 8.36 5.35
N ALA A 183 6.66 8.11 5.79
CA ALA A 183 6.19 6.74 6.02
C ALA A 183 6.35 5.83 4.79
N PHE A 184 6.24 6.36 3.57
CA PHE A 184 6.35 5.62 2.31
C PHE A 184 7.47 6.14 1.40
N ALA A 185 8.39 6.94 1.92
CA ALA A 185 9.52 7.43 1.12
C ALA A 185 10.44 6.26 0.75
N GLY A 186 10.97 6.28 -0.48
CA GLY A 186 11.81 5.20 -0.99
C GLY A 186 11.08 3.94 -1.46
N CYS A 187 9.74 3.88 -1.36
CA CYS A 187 8.93 2.80 -1.95
C CYS A 187 8.82 2.99 -3.46
N ASN A 188 9.85 2.57 -4.21
CA ASN A 188 9.98 2.92 -5.62
C ASN A 188 8.96 2.23 -6.53
N GLU A 189 8.48 1.04 -6.13
CA GLU A 189 7.48 0.26 -6.86
C GLU A 189 6.05 0.48 -6.31
N LEU A 190 5.85 1.45 -5.39
CA LEU A 190 4.52 1.73 -4.86
C LEU A 190 3.66 2.43 -5.91
N PHE A 191 2.89 1.63 -6.65
CA PHE A 191 2.00 2.11 -7.69
C PHE A 191 0.67 2.61 -7.16
N TYR A 192 0.15 1.96 -6.09
CA TYR A 192 -1.17 2.29 -5.56
C TYR A 192 -1.21 2.33 -4.04
N ILE A 193 -1.87 3.37 -3.53
CA ILE A 193 -2.40 3.44 -2.17
C ILE A 193 -3.92 3.43 -2.29
N PHE A 194 -4.56 2.36 -1.82
CA PHE A 194 -6.02 2.29 -1.73
C PHE A 194 -6.45 2.83 -0.37
N PHE A 195 -7.22 3.90 -0.36
CA PHE A 195 -7.65 4.56 0.86
C PHE A 195 -9.18 4.54 0.98
N SER A 196 -9.71 3.86 2.01
CA SER A 196 -11.15 3.76 2.28
C SER A 196 -11.71 5.05 2.89
N GLY A 197 -11.45 6.17 2.25
CA GLY A 197 -11.91 7.49 2.63
C GLY A 197 -11.96 8.44 1.45
N SER A 198 -12.32 9.69 1.69
CA SER A 198 -12.36 10.71 0.64
C SER A 198 -10.97 11.28 0.35
N HIS A 199 -10.83 11.87 -0.84
CA HIS A 199 -9.64 12.59 -1.24
C HIS A 199 -9.25 13.70 -0.24
N SER A 200 -10.23 14.47 0.24
CA SER A 200 -9.98 15.53 1.23
C SER A 200 -9.47 15.01 2.57
N GLN A 201 -9.92 13.82 2.98
CA GLN A 201 -9.38 13.14 4.16
C GLN A 201 -7.92 12.72 3.94
N TRP A 202 -7.60 12.16 2.78
CA TRP A 202 -6.23 11.82 2.42
C TRP A 202 -5.29 13.02 2.46
N GLU A 203 -5.67 14.13 1.84
CA GLU A 203 -4.87 15.36 1.83
C GLU A 203 -4.59 15.91 3.23
N SER A 204 -5.55 15.79 4.15
CA SER A 204 -5.37 16.21 5.54
C SER A 204 -4.52 15.26 6.35
N LEU A 205 -4.48 13.97 5.96
CA LEU A 205 -3.84 12.90 6.69
C LEU A 205 -2.33 12.80 6.40
N TYR A 206 -1.94 12.97 5.13
CA TYR A 206 -0.59 12.70 4.68
C TYR A 206 0.12 13.95 4.19
N SER A 207 1.26 14.29 4.83
CA SER A 207 2.11 15.43 4.48
C SER A 207 3.54 15.04 4.07
N GLY A 208 3.82 13.72 3.98
CA GLY A 208 5.14 13.19 3.65
C GLY A 208 5.42 13.10 2.15
N PHE A 209 6.57 12.54 1.80
CA PHE A 209 6.97 12.30 0.44
C PHE A 209 6.44 10.95 -0.06
N ILE A 210 5.72 10.95 -1.18
CA ILE A 210 5.33 9.75 -1.94
C ILE A 210 5.95 9.87 -3.32
N ASN A 211 6.32 8.72 -3.93
CA ASN A 211 6.79 8.70 -5.31
C ASN A 211 5.77 9.37 -6.23
N ILE A 212 6.24 10.19 -7.17
CA ILE A 212 5.39 10.90 -8.16
C ILE A 212 4.53 9.97 -9.02
N TYR A 213 4.91 8.69 -9.11
CA TYR A 213 4.18 7.67 -9.87
C TYR A 213 3.13 6.93 -9.03
N THR A 214 3.09 7.15 -7.73
CA THR A 214 2.11 6.51 -6.84
C THR A 214 0.73 7.11 -7.05
N GLY A 215 -0.24 6.27 -7.40
CA GLY A 215 -1.66 6.63 -7.45
C GLY A 215 -2.33 6.43 -6.11
N VAL A 216 -3.11 7.40 -5.64
CA VAL A 216 -3.99 7.22 -4.48
C VAL A 216 -5.42 7.08 -4.99
N VAL A 217 -6.05 5.96 -4.67
CA VAL A 217 -7.43 5.64 -5.05
C VAL A 217 -8.29 5.77 -3.80
N CYS A 218 -9.25 6.70 -3.81
CA CYS A 218 -10.16 6.95 -2.71
C CYS A 218 -11.56 6.38 -2.99
N ASP A 219 -12.34 6.10 -1.94
CA ASP A 219 -13.69 5.53 -2.08
C ASP A 219 -14.68 6.49 -2.75
N ASP A 220 -14.43 7.81 -2.75
CA ASP A 220 -15.22 8.80 -3.49
C ASP A 220 -14.98 8.77 -5.00
N GLY A 221 -14.21 7.80 -5.50
CA GLY A 221 -13.87 7.62 -6.91
C GLY A 221 -12.80 8.57 -7.41
N THR A 222 -12.20 9.39 -6.54
CA THR A 222 -11.10 10.25 -6.91
C THR A 222 -9.81 9.45 -7.04
N PHE A 223 -9.06 9.77 -8.09
CA PHE A 223 -7.72 9.25 -8.32
C PHE A 223 -6.74 10.42 -8.23
N TYR A 224 -5.79 10.30 -7.34
CA TYR A 224 -4.72 11.27 -7.18
C TYR A 224 -3.39 10.62 -7.58
N GLN A 225 -2.62 11.27 -8.43
CA GLN A 225 -1.27 10.83 -8.75
C GLN A 225 -0.29 11.59 -7.86
N GLY A 226 0.51 10.88 -7.10
CA GLY A 226 1.43 11.43 -6.12
C GLY A 226 2.43 12.40 -6.77
N GLY A 227 2.69 13.45 -6.05
CA GLY A 227 3.48 14.60 -6.44
C GLY A 227 2.65 15.86 -6.20
N LYS A 228 2.67 16.42 -4.98
CA LYS A 228 2.18 17.79 -4.83
C LYS A 228 2.91 18.62 -5.87
N PRO A 229 2.19 19.37 -6.73
CA PRO A 229 2.84 20.41 -7.49
C PRO A 229 3.48 21.37 -6.48
N TYR A 230 4.76 21.66 -6.65
CA TYR A 230 5.48 22.70 -5.93
C TYR A 230 4.79 24.05 -6.12
#